data_f7c6ac007f0b239765b6274888bcf38c
#
_entry.id   f7c6ac007f0b239765b6274888bcf38c
#
_cell.length_a   1.000
_cell.length_b   1.000
_cell.length_c   1.000
_cell.angle_alpha   90.00
_cell.angle_beta   90.00
_cell.angle_gamma   90.00
#
_symmetry.space_group_name_H-M   'P 1'
#
loop_
_entity.id
_entity.type
_entity.pdbx_description
1 polymer ?
#
loop_
_entity_poly.entity_id
_entity_poly.type
_entity_poly.pdbx_seq_one_letter_code
_entity_poly.pdbx_strand_id
1 'polypeptide(L)'
;MTTYLLITAVVIFACVFLSKVSSRLGIPMLLAFILLGMLFGSDGILKIPFDNYAFAEQICTVALIFIMFYGGFGTNWQQAKSVAVKAGLLSTAGVVITAALTGVFCHYALHIAWVESMLIGALIGSTDAASVFSVLRSKRLSLRYNTASLLEVESGSNDPCAYMLTVTFIAIAQGSASGGQIGLLIVKQMLFGILFGGLIAAAAVLLLKKIKFSIAGFDMVFVVGIAVIGYALPAVFGGNGFLSVYIVGIVLGNTEIRNKRNLVNFFDGLTGLMQMLIFFLLGLLAFPSRLPQVVLPALLIAVFLTFVARPVAVALVLTPFKGKISQQLLVSWAGLRGAASIVFAIMAEMAVETENDVFHIVFMIVLFSILLQGSLLPLVAKKLDMIDEKGDVMKTFNDYSDEVPVQFIQLSIPKSHHWCGKTLKELTLPPETLVVLLKRNGENIIPNGNTRLLENDVLVLSATSPDHVEGVSLVEIYVDENSKYNGKLLSEIPKKENTLVIMIQRGEQVIIPHGNIRLESGDMLVVSKTEI
;
A
#
# COMPACT_ATOMS: atom_id res chain seq x y z
N MET A 1 -28.55 1.26 -15.45
CA MET A 1 -27.28 2.01 -15.23
C MET A 1 -27.33 2.85 -13.97
N THR A 2 -28.26 3.79 -13.80
CA THR A 2 -28.35 4.71 -12.64
C THR A 2 -28.45 3.98 -11.30
N THR A 3 -29.27 2.91 -11.22
CA THR A 3 -29.41 2.10 -10.01
C THR A 3 -28.08 1.42 -9.60
N TYR A 4 -27.32 0.89 -10.56
CA TYR A 4 -26.00 0.28 -10.26
C TYR A 4 -24.99 1.31 -9.79
N LEU A 5 -24.99 2.53 -10.35
CA LEU A 5 -24.13 3.63 -9.88
C LEU A 5 -24.51 4.03 -8.45
N LEU A 6 -25.79 4.10 -8.13
CA LEU A 6 -26.26 4.40 -6.77
C LEU A 6 -25.81 3.31 -5.78
N ILE A 7 -25.99 2.03 -6.14
CA ILE A 7 -25.53 0.90 -5.32
C ILE A 7 -24.02 0.99 -5.09
N THR A 8 -23.24 1.22 -6.15
CA THR A 8 -21.78 1.38 -6.03
C THR A 8 -21.39 2.52 -5.08
N ALA A 9 -22.05 3.67 -5.18
CA ALA A 9 -21.81 4.78 -4.28
C ALA A 9 -22.14 4.42 -2.83
N VAL A 10 -23.29 3.79 -2.58
CA VAL A 10 -23.69 3.32 -1.23
C VAL A 10 -22.68 2.32 -0.68
N VAL A 11 -22.20 1.38 -1.50
CA VAL A 11 -21.17 0.40 -1.09
C VAL A 11 -19.88 1.09 -0.70
N ILE A 12 -19.39 2.06 -1.50
CA ILE A 12 -18.17 2.80 -1.17
C ILE A 12 -18.32 3.52 0.18
N PHE A 13 -19.43 4.24 0.39
CA PHE A 13 -19.68 4.92 1.67
C PHE A 13 -19.76 3.93 2.83
N ALA A 14 -20.48 2.81 2.65
CA ALA A 14 -20.60 1.77 3.67
C ALA A 14 -19.24 1.16 4.02
N CYS A 15 -18.39 0.86 3.03
CA CYS A 15 -17.03 0.35 3.25
C CYS A 15 -16.16 1.34 4.00
N VAL A 16 -16.17 2.63 3.63
CA VAL A 16 -15.40 3.68 4.31
C VAL A 16 -15.88 3.85 5.77
N PHE A 17 -17.19 3.83 6.00
CA PHE A 17 -17.74 3.91 7.35
C PHE A 17 -17.39 2.68 8.18
N LEU A 18 -17.53 1.48 7.61
CA LEU A 18 -17.20 0.22 8.26
C LEU A 18 -15.69 0.12 8.57
N SER A 19 -14.82 0.65 7.74
CA SER A 19 -13.38 0.68 8.02
C SER A 19 -13.08 1.46 9.32
N LYS A 20 -13.77 2.58 9.53
CA LYS A 20 -13.65 3.38 10.78
C LYS A 20 -14.19 2.64 12.01
N VAL A 21 -15.29 1.91 11.85
CA VAL A 21 -15.87 1.09 12.92
C VAL A 21 -14.99 -0.11 13.24
N SER A 22 -14.50 -0.80 12.20
CA SER A 22 -13.60 -1.95 12.29
C SER A 22 -12.32 -1.60 13.06
N SER A 23 -11.71 -0.45 12.77
CA SER A 23 -10.51 0.02 13.47
C SER A 23 -10.75 0.24 14.98
N ARG A 24 -11.96 0.69 15.38
CA ARG A 24 -12.33 0.86 16.78
C ARG A 24 -12.57 -0.48 17.50
N LEU A 25 -13.14 -1.46 16.80
CA LEU A 25 -13.42 -2.79 17.33
C LEU A 25 -12.17 -3.69 17.36
N GLY A 26 -11.10 -3.31 16.65
CA GLY A 26 -9.89 -4.12 16.51
C GLY A 26 -10.07 -5.35 15.61
N ILE A 27 -11.09 -5.34 14.75
CA ILE A 27 -11.36 -6.39 13.75
C ILE A 27 -10.62 -6.01 12.46
N PRO A 28 -10.04 -6.96 11.72
CA PRO A 28 -9.43 -6.65 10.42
C PRO A 28 -10.47 -6.03 9.46
N MET A 29 -10.14 -4.88 8.89
CA MET A 29 -11.00 -4.09 8.00
C MET A 29 -11.50 -4.90 6.78
N LEU A 30 -10.64 -5.78 6.26
CA LEU A 30 -10.95 -6.63 5.10
C LEU A 30 -12.11 -7.60 5.37
N LEU A 31 -12.22 -8.09 6.62
CA LEU A 31 -13.35 -8.93 7.03
C LEU A 31 -14.68 -8.18 6.93
N ALA A 32 -14.68 -6.89 7.30
CA ALA A 32 -15.89 -6.06 7.21
C ALA A 32 -16.34 -5.89 5.74
N PHE A 33 -15.41 -5.77 4.80
CA PHE A 33 -15.73 -5.68 3.37
C PHE A 33 -16.31 -6.99 2.83
N ILE A 34 -15.75 -8.15 3.22
CA ILE A 34 -16.29 -9.46 2.86
C ILE A 34 -17.73 -9.60 3.38
N LEU A 35 -17.96 -9.33 4.67
CA LEU A 35 -19.29 -9.45 5.27
C LEU A 35 -20.30 -8.51 4.61
N LEU A 36 -19.88 -7.29 4.27
CA LEU A 36 -20.72 -6.37 3.52
C LEU A 36 -21.09 -6.96 2.14
N GLY A 37 -20.11 -7.51 1.41
CA GLY A 37 -20.35 -8.17 0.13
C GLY A 37 -21.34 -9.33 0.25
N MET A 38 -21.19 -10.18 1.27
CA MET A 38 -22.14 -11.29 1.55
C MET A 38 -23.56 -10.78 1.84
N LEU A 39 -23.70 -9.66 2.55
CA LEU A 39 -25.03 -9.06 2.81
C LEU A 39 -25.71 -8.56 1.53
N PHE A 40 -24.92 -8.06 0.57
CA PHE A 40 -25.43 -7.59 -0.72
C PHE A 40 -25.63 -8.73 -1.72
N GLY A 41 -24.92 -9.85 -1.59
CA GLY A 41 -24.89 -10.97 -2.54
C GLY A 41 -26.23 -11.68 -2.75
N SER A 42 -26.22 -12.63 -3.67
CA SER A 42 -27.40 -13.38 -4.12
C SER A 42 -28.14 -14.10 -2.98
N ASP A 43 -27.39 -14.64 -2.01
CA ASP A 43 -27.91 -15.30 -0.80
C ASP A 43 -27.99 -14.34 0.41
N GLY A 44 -27.61 -13.08 0.23
CA GLY A 44 -27.60 -12.09 1.28
C GLY A 44 -28.98 -11.48 1.55
N ILE A 45 -29.03 -10.48 2.45
CA ILE A 45 -30.27 -9.78 2.81
C ILE A 45 -30.84 -8.98 1.62
N LEU A 46 -29.97 -8.35 0.82
CA LEU A 46 -30.36 -7.50 -0.30
C LEU A 46 -30.61 -8.29 -1.59
N LYS A 47 -30.20 -9.56 -1.64
CA LYS A 47 -30.45 -10.50 -2.75
C LYS A 47 -30.14 -9.92 -4.13
N ILE A 48 -29.01 -9.22 -4.27
CA ILE A 48 -28.54 -8.72 -5.56
C ILE A 48 -27.97 -9.91 -6.33
N PRO A 49 -28.57 -10.31 -7.47
CA PRO A 49 -28.06 -11.45 -8.22
C PRO A 49 -26.70 -11.10 -8.83
N PHE A 50 -25.65 -11.76 -8.37
CA PHE A 50 -24.31 -11.62 -8.89
C PHE A 50 -23.60 -12.98 -8.85
N ASP A 51 -23.39 -13.56 -10.03
CA ASP A 51 -22.74 -14.84 -10.26
C ASP A 51 -21.74 -14.80 -11.42
N ASN A 52 -21.36 -13.57 -11.82
CA ASN A 52 -20.47 -13.36 -12.95
C ASN A 52 -19.00 -13.43 -12.53
N TYR A 53 -18.47 -14.66 -12.44
CA TYR A 53 -17.07 -14.92 -12.12
C TYR A 53 -16.11 -14.27 -13.12
N ALA A 54 -16.45 -14.23 -14.43
CA ALA A 54 -15.62 -13.62 -15.45
C ALA A 54 -15.42 -12.11 -15.25
N PHE A 55 -16.49 -11.40 -14.92
CA PHE A 55 -16.42 -9.98 -14.60
C PHE A 55 -15.62 -9.73 -13.30
N ALA A 56 -15.86 -10.55 -12.28
CA ALA A 56 -15.13 -10.44 -11.01
C ALA A 56 -13.64 -10.73 -11.21
N GLU A 57 -13.27 -11.75 -11.97
CA GLU A 57 -11.87 -12.09 -12.28
C GLU A 57 -11.15 -10.92 -12.95
N GLN A 58 -11.76 -10.30 -13.97
CA GLN A 58 -11.15 -9.16 -14.67
C GLN A 58 -10.90 -7.97 -13.74
N ILE A 59 -11.88 -7.61 -12.92
CA ILE A 59 -11.75 -6.51 -11.95
C ILE A 59 -10.72 -6.84 -10.88
N CYS A 60 -10.77 -8.05 -10.33
CA CYS A 60 -9.85 -8.49 -9.29
C CYS A 60 -8.41 -8.58 -9.83
N THR A 61 -8.22 -9.01 -11.08
CA THR A 61 -6.90 -9.01 -11.73
C THR A 61 -6.36 -7.59 -11.87
N VAL A 62 -7.16 -6.63 -12.35
CA VAL A 62 -6.75 -5.22 -12.43
C VAL A 62 -6.41 -4.67 -11.04
N ALA A 63 -7.23 -4.97 -10.05
CA ALA A 63 -6.97 -4.54 -8.68
C ALA A 63 -5.67 -5.16 -8.12
N LEU A 64 -5.43 -6.45 -8.38
CA LEU A 64 -4.22 -7.12 -7.94
C LEU A 64 -2.95 -6.57 -8.62
N ILE A 65 -3.02 -6.11 -9.89
CA ILE A 65 -1.93 -5.41 -10.57
C ILE A 65 -1.46 -4.20 -9.75
N PHE A 66 -2.39 -3.35 -9.31
CA PHE A 66 -2.04 -2.15 -8.53
C PHE A 66 -1.56 -2.49 -7.12
N ILE A 67 -2.14 -3.50 -6.48
CA ILE A 67 -1.68 -3.99 -5.17
C ILE A 67 -0.24 -4.52 -5.27
N MET A 68 0.06 -5.33 -6.29
CA MET A 68 1.40 -5.87 -6.53
C MET A 68 2.42 -4.78 -6.87
N PHE A 69 2.02 -3.83 -7.75
CA PHE A 69 2.86 -2.68 -8.07
C PHE A 69 3.22 -1.90 -6.81
N TYR A 70 2.24 -1.54 -5.99
CA TYR A 70 2.45 -0.76 -4.79
C TYR A 70 3.22 -1.52 -3.72
N GLY A 71 2.97 -2.82 -3.57
CA GLY A 71 3.77 -3.70 -2.70
C GLY A 71 5.26 -3.67 -3.06
N GLY A 72 5.58 -3.73 -4.35
CA GLY A 72 6.95 -3.55 -4.83
C GLY A 72 7.46 -2.12 -4.64
N PHE A 73 6.66 -1.11 -4.99
CA PHE A 73 7.03 0.30 -4.91
C PHE A 73 7.32 0.76 -3.48
N GLY A 74 6.58 0.22 -2.51
CA GLY A 74 6.80 0.48 -1.09
C GLY A 74 8.02 -0.22 -0.50
N THR A 75 8.55 -1.26 -1.14
CA THR A 75 9.68 -2.03 -0.62
C THR A 75 10.98 -1.22 -0.63
N ASN A 76 11.49 -0.85 0.55
CA ASN A 76 12.77 -0.16 0.71
C ASN A 76 13.93 -1.16 0.63
N TRP A 77 14.69 -1.14 -0.47
CA TRP A 77 15.78 -2.08 -0.72
C TRP A 77 16.89 -2.03 0.33
N GLN A 78 17.20 -0.86 0.88
CA GLN A 78 18.27 -0.73 1.90
C GLN A 78 17.93 -1.52 3.17
N GLN A 79 16.68 -1.54 3.58
CA GLN A 79 16.19 -2.32 4.72
C GLN A 79 15.95 -3.79 4.32
N ALA A 80 15.39 -4.01 3.13
CA ALA A 80 15.06 -5.32 2.60
C ALA A 80 16.29 -6.20 2.36
N LYS A 81 17.42 -5.62 1.94
CA LYS A 81 18.64 -6.39 1.58
C LYS A 81 19.14 -7.31 2.69
N SER A 82 18.93 -6.95 3.96
CA SER A 82 19.36 -7.77 5.11
C SER A 82 18.54 -9.06 5.27
N VAL A 83 17.31 -9.07 4.74
CA VAL A 83 16.36 -10.19 4.81
C VAL A 83 16.03 -10.77 3.44
N ALA A 84 16.50 -10.17 2.35
CA ALA A 84 16.09 -10.47 0.97
C ALA A 84 16.27 -11.95 0.58
N VAL A 85 17.40 -12.57 0.96
CA VAL A 85 17.65 -13.99 0.66
C VAL A 85 16.67 -14.89 1.41
N LYS A 86 16.43 -14.62 2.70
CA LYS A 86 15.49 -15.38 3.53
C LYS A 86 14.06 -15.23 3.01
N ALA A 87 13.65 -13.99 2.72
CA ALA A 87 12.35 -13.68 2.18
C ALA A 87 12.15 -14.28 0.79
N GLY A 88 13.14 -14.18 -0.10
CA GLY A 88 13.10 -14.78 -1.43
C GLY A 88 12.98 -16.31 -1.40
N LEU A 89 13.65 -16.98 -0.49
CA LEU A 89 13.49 -18.42 -0.30
C LEU A 89 12.13 -18.80 0.31
N LEU A 90 11.61 -17.99 1.24
CA LEU A 90 10.25 -18.20 1.78
C LEU A 90 9.18 -17.99 0.72
N SER A 91 9.32 -16.96 -0.12
CA SER A 91 8.36 -16.63 -1.17
C SER A 91 8.43 -17.56 -2.39
N THR A 92 9.45 -18.39 -2.52
CA THR A 92 9.60 -19.37 -3.60
C THR A 92 9.55 -20.81 -3.06
N ALA A 93 10.65 -21.32 -2.52
CA ALA A 93 10.70 -22.67 -1.96
C ALA A 93 9.68 -22.86 -0.82
N GLY A 94 9.51 -21.86 0.05
CA GLY A 94 8.53 -21.90 1.13
C GLY A 94 7.09 -22.04 0.61
N VAL A 95 6.73 -21.32 -0.46
CA VAL A 95 5.42 -21.45 -1.12
C VAL A 95 5.24 -22.84 -1.72
N VAL A 96 6.24 -23.34 -2.47
CA VAL A 96 6.18 -24.66 -3.09
C VAL A 96 6.03 -25.76 -2.03
N ILE A 97 6.82 -25.71 -0.95
CA ILE A 97 6.75 -26.69 0.15
C ILE A 97 5.37 -26.61 0.83
N THR A 98 4.88 -25.42 1.13
CA THR A 98 3.57 -25.23 1.76
C THR A 98 2.44 -25.75 0.88
N ALA A 99 2.46 -25.43 -0.42
CA ALA A 99 1.49 -25.90 -1.40
C ALA A 99 1.51 -27.43 -1.54
N ALA A 100 2.70 -28.02 -1.66
CA ALA A 100 2.85 -29.47 -1.78
C ALA A 100 2.35 -30.22 -0.53
N LEU A 101 2.77 -29.77 0.68
CA LEU A 101 2.33 -30.39 1.93
C LEU A 101 0.81 -30.30 2.10
N THR A 102 0.23 -29.15 1.77
CA THR A 102 -1.22 -28.94 1.86
C THR A 102 -1.96 -29.79 0.82
N GLY A 103 -1.47 -29.86 -0.41
CA GLY A 103 -2.04 -30.73 -1.44
C GLY A 103 -1.99 -32.20 -1.06
N VAL A 104 -0.85 -32.69 -0.53
CA VAL A 104 -0.73 -34.04 0.00
C VAL A 104 -1.75 -34.31 1.10
N PHE A 105 -1.92 -33.38 2.04
CA PHE A 105 -2.92 -33.49 3.09
C PHE A 105 -4.36 -33.55 2.52
N CYS A 106 -4.70 -32.70 1.57
CA CYS A 106 -6.02 -32.71 0.93
C CYS A 106 -6.30 -34.05 0.27
N HIS A 107 -5.31 -34.62 -0.42
CA HIS A 107 -5.47 -35.92 -1.07
C HIS A 107 -5.66 -37.07 -0.08
N TYR A 108 -4.77 -37.23 0.89
CA TYR A 108 -4.78 -38.40 1.79
C TYR A 108 -5.77 -38.28 2.95
N ALA A 109 -6.01 -37.06 3.47
CA ALA A 109 -6.91 -36.87 4.61
C ALA A 109 -8.35 -36.57 4.21
N LEU A 110 -8.54 -35.84 3.11
CA LEU A 110 -9.88 -35.44 2.64
C LEU A 110 -10.34 -36.19 1.41
N HIS A 111 -9.51 -37.09 0.87
CA HIS A 111 -9.79 -37.95 -0.31
C HIS A 111 -10.16 -37.14 -1.58
N ILE A 112 -9.64 -35.89 -1.70
CA ILE A 112 -9.80 -35.07 -2.89
C ILE A 112 -8.87 -35.60 -4.00
N ALA A 113 -9.30 -35.49 -5.26
CA ALA A 113 -8.51 -35.88 -6.42
C ALA A 113 -7.11 -35.23 -6.42
N TRP A 114 -6.05 -35.95 -6.87
CA TRP A 114 -4.67 -35.47 -6.73
C TRP A 114 -4.41 -34.11 -7.31
N VAL A 115 -4.85 -33.86 -8.55
CA VAL A 115 -4.63 -32.58 -9.24
C VAL A 115 -5.38 -31.44 -8.56
N GLU A 116 -6.62 -31.67 -8.16
CA GLU A 116 -7.44 -30.70 -7.42
C GLU A 116 -6.85 -30.39 -6.04
N SER A 117 -6.33 -31.41 -5.34
CA SER A 117 -5.63 -31.23 -4.06
C SER A 117 -4.40 -30.33 -4.20
N MET A 118 -3.59 -30.55 -5.23
CA MET A 118 -2.41 -29.73 -5.51
C MET A 118 -2.80 -28.30 -5.95
N LEU A 119 -3.89 -28.17 -6.69
CA LEU A 119 -4.46 -26.87 -7.05
C LEU A 119 -4.88 -26.09 -5.81
N ILE A 120 -5.64 -26.70 -4.87
CA ILE A 120 -5.98 -26.06 -3.59
C ILE A 120 -4.72 -25.62 -2.84
N GLY A 121 -3.69 -26.46 -2.76
CA GLY A 121 -2.42 -26.12 -2.15
C GLY A 121 -1.74 -24.90 -2.81
N ALA A 122 -1.77 -24.82 -4.14
CA ALA A 122 -1.21 -23.70 -4.90
C ALA A 122 -1.99 -22.39 -4.65
N LEU A 123 -3.32 -22.45 -4.67
CA LEU A 123 -4.22 -21.31 -4.45
C LEU A 123 -3.99 -20.65 -3.10
N ILE A 124 -3.79 -21.46 -2.05
CA ILE A 124 -3.55 -20.95 -0.70
C ILE A 124 -2.06 -20.80 -0.36
N GLY A 125 -1.18 -20.91 -1.35
CA GLY A 125 0.27 -20.76 -1.17
C GLY A 125 0.71 -19.33 -0.84
N SER A 126 0.00 -18.32 -1.35
CA SER A 126 0.26 -16.91 -1.11
C SER A 126 -0.08 -16.48 0.32
N THR A 127 0.65 -15.46 0.85
CA THR A 127 0.37 -14.82 2.14
C THR A 127 0.12 -13.32 1.97
N ASP A 128 -0.62 -12.71 2.89
CA ASP A 128 -1.05 -11.30 2.84
C ASP A 128 -0.42 -10.47 3.97
N ALA A 129 0.64 -9.72 3.65
CA ALA A 129 1.25 -8.80 4.60
C ALA A 129 0.35 -7.61 4.94
N ALA A 130 -0.51 -7.16 4.03
CA ALA A 130 -1.35 -5.99 4.28
C ALA A 130 -2.26 -6.24 5.50
N SER A 131 -2.84 -7.44 5.61
CA SER A 131 -3.62 -7.86 6.78
C SER A 131 -2.76 -7.89 8.05
N VAL A 132 -1.53 -8.43 7.97
CA VAL A 132 -0.61 -8.49 9.12
C VAL A 132 -0.27 -7.08 9.60
N PHE A 133 0.15 -6.20 8.69
CA PHE A 133 0.54 -4.83 9.05
C PHE A 133 -0.64 -3.97 9.49
N SER A 134 -1.83 -4.16 8.95
CA SER A 134 -3.05 -3.52 9.43
C SER A 134 -3.28 -3.79 10.92
N VAL A 135 -3.11 -5.05 11.35
CA VAL A 135 -3.24 -5.45 12.75
C VAL A 135 -2.11 -4.88 13.61
N LEU A 136 -0.84 -4.99 13.16
CA LEU A 136 0.31 -4.49 13.90
C LEU A 136 0.26 -2.97 14.11
N ARG A 137 -0.12 -2.20 13.07
CA ARG A 137 -0.29 -0.74 13.14
C ARG A 137 -1.42 -0.33 14.06
N SER A 138 -2.59 -0.98 13.97
CA SER A 138 -3.74 -0.68 14.83
C SER A 138 -3.43 -0.83 16.33
N LYS A 139 -2.49 -1.73 16.66
CA LYS A 139 -2.04 -2.00 18.04
C LYS A 139 -0.69 -1.35 18.37
N ARG A 140 -0.09 -0.58 17.44
CA ARG A 140 1.22 0.08 17.59
C ARG A 140 2.33 -0.89 18.03
N LEU A 141 2.43 -2.05 17.35
CA LEU A 141 3.40 -3.10 17.67
C LEU A 141 4.55 -3.12 16.66
N SER A 142 5.79 -3.04 17.14
CA SER A 142 7.00 -3.29 16.37
C SER A 142 7.52 -4.70 16.64
N LEU A 143 8.14 -5.35 15.64
CA LEU A 143 8.63 -6.72 15.75
C LEU A 143 10.15 -6.79 15.78
N ARG A 144 10.69 -7.64 16.67
CA ARG A 144 12.14 -7.88 16.82
C ARG A 144 12.73 -8.60 15.60
N TYR A 145 14.06 -8.53 15.45
CA TYR A 145 14.89 -9.27 14.48
C TYR A 145 14.55 -8.99 13.01
N ASN A 146 14.14 -7.76 12.68
CA ASN A 146 13.71 -7.38 11.33
C ASN A 146 12.60 -8.28 10.76
N THR A 147 11.77 -8.85 11.65
CA THR A 147 10.71 -9.77 11.26
C THR A 147 9.63 -9.06 10.46
N ALA A 148 9.34 -7.80 10.75
CA ALA A 148 8.42 -7.00 9.95
C ALA A 148 8.90 -6.91 8.49
N SER A 149 10.16 -6.51 8.27
CA SER A 149 10.76 -6.44 6.92
C SER A 149 10.79 -7.80 6.22
N LEU A 150 11.03 -8.90 6.98
CA LEU A 150 11.00 -10.25 6.42
C LEU A 150 9.61 -10.61 5.90
N LEU A 151 8.56 -10.36 6.70
CA LEU A 151 7.17 -10.65 6.34
C LEU A 151 6.71 -9.79 5.14
N GLU A 152 7.11 -8.53 5.10
CA GLU A 152 6.72 -7.60 4.03
C GLU A 152 7.32 -8.04 2.68
N VAL A 153 8.64 -8.32 2.64
CA VAL A 153 9.31 -8.77 1.41
C VAL A 153 8.82 -10.15 0.99
N GLU A 154 8.64 -11.08 1.95
CA GLU A 154 8.10 -12.40 1.67
C GLU A 154 6.73 -12.31 1.01
N SER A 155 5.80 -11.62 1.65
CA SER A 155 4.42 -11.55 1.19
C SER A 155 4.28 -10.77 -0.12
N GLY A 156 5.04 -9.68 -0.31
CA GLY A 156 5.03 -8.95 -1.59
C GLY A 156 5.56 -9.77 -2.77
N SER A 157 6.42 -10.78 -2.52
CA SER A 157 7.06 -11.57 -3.57
C SER A 157 6.52 -13.00 -3.72
N ASN A 158 5.62 -13.47 -2.86
CA ASN A 158 5.11 -14.84 -2.92
C ASN A 158 3.91 -15.02 -3.87
N ASP A 159 3.11 -13.97 -4.12
CA ASP A 159 1.96 -14.02 -5.02
C ASP A 159 2.33 -14.45 -6.45
N PRO A 160 3.43 -13.91 -7.06
CA PRO A 160 3.88 -14.40 -8.36
C PRO A 160 4.21 -15.89 -8.39
N CYS A 161 4.74 -16.44 -7.29
CA CYS A 161 5.04 -17.87 -7.19
C CYS A 161 3.75 -18.70 -7.06
N ALA A 162 2.81 -18.27 -6.22
CA ALA A 162 1.50 -18.92 -6.07
C ALA A 162 0.71 -18.87 -7.39
N TYR A 163 0.72 -17.75 -8.09
CA TYR A 163 0.14 -17.62 -9.44
C TYR A 163 0.75 -18.62 -10.42
N MET A 164 2.08 -18.73 -10.45
CA MET A 164 2.79 -19.66 -11.33
C MET A 164 2.38 -21.12 -11.05
N LEU A 165 2.30 -21.51 -9.79
CA LEU A 165 1.82 -22.84 -9.39
C LEU A 165 0.35 -23.04 -9.80
N THR A 166 -0.50 -22.07 -9.57
CA THR A 166 -1.93 -22.12 -9.95
C THR A 166 -2.10 -22.36 -11.43
N VAL A 167 -1.47 -21.55 -12.29
CA VAL A 167 -1.54 -21.70 -13.75
C VAL A 167 -0.98 -23.05 -14.20
N THR A 168 0.07 -23.54 -13.52
CA THR A 168 0.66 -24.86 -13.80
C THR A 168 -0.34 -25.97 -13.49
N PHE A 169 -0.99 -25.96 -12.32
CA PHE A 169 -1.96 -27.00 -11.97
C PHE A 169 -3.26 -26.89 -12.76
N ILE A 170 -3.68 -25.71 -13.17
CA ILE A 170 -4.77 -25.50 -14.14
C ILE A 170 -4.41 -26.20 -15.47
N ALA A 171 -3.20 -25.98 -16.02
CA ALA A 171 -2.76 -26.61 -17.26
C ALA A 171 -2.69 -28.14 -17.16
N ILE A 172 -2.29 -28.67 -16.00
CA ILE A 172 -2.31 -30.11 -15.72
C ILE A 172 -3.74 -30.64 -15.66
N ALA A 173 -4.65 -29.96 -14.98
CA ALA A 173 -6.06 -30.34 -14.84
C ALA A 173 -6.78 -30.35 -16.18
N GLN A 174 -6.47 -29.41 -17.07
CA GLN A 174 -7.00 -29.37 -18.44
C GLN A 174 -6.42 -30.44 -19.36
N GLY A 175 -5.42 -31.22 -18.90
CA GLY A 175 -4.73 -32.19 -19.74
C GLY A 175 -3.95 -31.57 -20.91
N SER A 176 -3.76 -30.26 -20.88
CA SER A 176 -3.19 -29.48 -22.00
C SER A 176 -1.67 -29.52 -22.09
N ALA A 177 -0.98 -30.12 -21.09
CA ALA A 177 0.48 -30.05 -21.00
C ALA A 177 1.13 -31.40 -20.63
N SER A 178 2.10 -31.85 -21.45
CA SER A 178 3.04 -32.90 -21.08
C SER A 178 4.09 -32.40 -20.08
N GLY A 179 4.82 -33.31 -19.41
CA GLY A 179 5.83 -32.92 -18.42
C GLY A 179 6.89 -31.91 -18.96
N GLY A 180 7.31 -32.06 -20.22
CA GLY A 180 8.23 -31.10 -20.86
C GLY A 180 7.59 -29.73 -21.09
N GLN A 181 6.32 -29.68 -21.45
CA GLN A 181 5.56 -28.43 -21.63
C GLN A 181 5.33 -27.71 -20.30
N ILE A 182 5.13 -28.43 -19.21
CA ILE A 182 5.03 -27.86 -17.86
C ILE A 182 6.35 -27.18 -17.46
N GLY A 183 7.48 -27.87 -17.66
CA GLY A 183 8.79 -27.27 -17.42
C GLY A 183 9.03 -26.01 -18.24
N LEU A 184 8.65 -26.02 -19.51
CA LEU A 184 8.74 -24.86 -20.40
C LEU A 184 7.81 -23.72 -19.93
N LEU A 185 6.60 -24.02 -19.46
CA LEU A 185 5.65 -23.03 -18.91
C LEU A 185 6.25 -22.30 -17.72
N ILE A 186 6.81 -23.04 -16.74
CA ILE A 186 7.45 -22.47 -15.56
C ILE A 186 8.63 -21.57 -15.96
N VAL A 187 9.49 -22.07 -16.85
CA VAL A 187 10.66 -21.30 -17.33
C VAL A 187 10.22 -20.03 -18.07
N LYS A 188 9.22 -20.11 -18.94
CA LYS A 188 8.68 -18.91 -19.63
C LYS A 188 8.10 -17.89 -18.66
N GLN A 189 7.31 -18.33 -17.70
CA GLN A 189 6.73 -17.43 -16.69
C GLN A 189 7.80 -16.68 -15.92
N MET A 190 8.84 -17.36 -15.43
CA MET A 190 9.94 -16.74 -14.71
C MET A 190 10.79 -15.84 -15.61
N LEU A 191 11.23 -16.38 -16.75
CA LEU A 191 12.15 -15.67 -17.65
C LEU A 191 11.52 -14.39 -18.20
N PHE A 192 10.33 -14.48 -18.77
CA PHE A 192 9.66 -13.31 -19.35
C PHE A 192 9.15 -12.35 -18.27
N GLY A 193 8.72 -12.85 -17.10
CA GLY A 193 8.38 -12.00 -15.96
C GLY A 193 9.56 -11.13 -15.52
N ILE A 194 10.74 -11.72 -15.35
CA ILE A 194 11.95 -10.99 -14.95
C ILE A 194 12.47 -10.09 -16.09
N LEU A 195 12.55 -10.60 -17.31
CA LEU A 195 13.08 -9.86 -18.45
C LEU A 195 12.25 -8.61 -18.74
N PHE A 196 10.95 -8.78 -18.94
CA PHE A 196 10.06 -7.64 -19.22
C PHE A 196 9.93 -6.71 -18.03
N GLY A 197 9.87 -7.25 -16.79
CA GLY A 197 9.89 -6.44 -15.58
C GLY A 197 11.11 -5.53 -15.51
N GLY A 198 12.29 -6.07 -15.77
CA GLY A 198 13.55 -5.30 -15.83
C GLY A 198 13.59 -4.27 -16.95
N LEU A 199 13.18 -4.65 -18.17
CA LEU A 199 13.17 -3.75 -19.33
C LEU A 199 12.18 -2.60 -19.15
N ILE A 200 10.95 -2.90 -18.72
CA ILE A 200 9.91 -1.89 -18.47
C ILE A 200 10.33 -0.95 -17.35
N ALA A 201 10.90 -1.49 -16.26
CA ALA A 201 11.40 -0.70 -15.15
C ALA A 201 12.51 0.27 -15.60
N ALA A 202 13.48 -0.22 -16.37
CA ALA A 202 14.57 0.60 -16.91
C ALA A 202 14.03 1.71 -17.83
N ALA A 203 13.11 1.38 -18.74
CA ALA A 203 12.46 2.35 -19.61
C ALA A 203 11.67 3.39 -18.81
N ALA A 204 10.90 2.96 -17.82
CA ALA A 204 10.11 3.83 -16.95
C ALA A 204 10.99 4.81 -16.17
N VAL A 205 12.09 4.36 -15.59
CA VAL A 205 13.06 5.22 -14.88
C VAL A 205 13.65 6.26 -15.83
N LEU A 206 14.07 5.85 -17.02
CA LEU A 206 14.63 6.77 -18.03
C LEU A 206 13.62 7.83 -18.46
N LEU A 207 12.37 7.43 -18.69
CA LEU A 207 11.30 8.34 -19.08
C LEU A 207 10.93 9.31 -17.95
N LEU A 208 10.74 8.83 -16.72
CA LEU A 208 10.39 9.67 -15.56
C LEU A 208 11.51 10.68 -15.21
N LYS A 209 12.78 10.36 -15.46
CA LYS A 209 13.89 11.30 -15.28
C LYS A 209 13.96 12.37 -16.38
N LYS A 210 13.60 12.02 -17.63
CA LYS A 210 13.71 12.92 -18.79
C LYS A 210 12.46 13.77 -19.01
N ILE A 211 11.27 13.21 -18.81
CA ILE A 211 10.01 13.89 -19.11
C ILE A 211 9.67 14.84 -17.96
N LYS A 212 9.41 16.09 -18.30
CA LYS A 212 8.82 17.07 -17.39
C LYS A 212 7.33 17.16 -17.73
N PHE A 213 6.49 16.61 -16.86
CA PHE A 213 5.05 16.76 -17.03
C PHE A 213 4.65 18.20 -16.72
N SER A 214 3.98 18.85 -17.69
CA SER A 214 3.54 20.24 -17.55
C SER A 214 2.29 20.38 -16.67
N ILE A 215 1.52 19.29 -16.55
CA ILE A 215 0.27 19.23 -15.77
C ILE A 215 0.51 18.39 -14.52
N ALA A 216 0.16 18.97 -13.36
CA ALA A 216 0.25 18.26 -12.08
C ALA A 216 -0.64 16.98 -12.11
N GLY A 217 -0.11 15.88 -11.63
CA GLY A 217 -0.82 14.60 -11.57
C GLY A 217 -0.65 13.69 -12.80
N PHE A 218 -0.12 14.20 -13.94
CA PHE A 218 0.12 13.33 -15.11
C PHE A 218 1.24 12.32 -14.89
N ASP A 219 2.16 12.58 -13.99
CA ASP A 219 3.13 11.63 -13.49
C ASP A 219 2.47 10.39 -12.86
N MET A 220 1.39 10.59 -12.08
CA MET A 220 0.61 9.49 -11.49
C MET A 220 -0.08 8.65 -12.58
N VAL A 221 -0.76 9.30 -13.53
CA VAL A 221 -1.43 8.61 -14.65
C VAL A 221 -0.42 7.85 -15.51
N PHE A 222 0.75 8.42 -15.72
CA PHE A 222 1.83 7.76 -16.46
C PHE A 222 2.32 6.49 -15.75
N VAL A 223 2.50 6.53 -14.42
CA VAL A 223 2.90 5.36 -13.62
C VAL A 223 1.79 4.30 -13.58
N VAL A 224 0.50 4.69 -13.58
CA VAL A 224 -0.63 3.76 -13.77
C VAL A 224 -0.47 3.01 -15.10
N GLY A 225 -0.19 3.72 -16.20
CA GLY A 225 0.08 3.09 -17.50
C GLY A 225 1.27 2.12 -17.48
N ILE A 226 2.36 2.49 -16.76
CA ILE A 226 3.52 1.61 -16.55
C ILE A 226 3.13 0.33 -15.81
N ALA A 227 2.33 0.41 -14.75
CA ALA A 227 1.88 -0.76 -14.01
C ALA A 227 1.05 -1.71 -14.89
N VAL A 228 0.13 -1.16 -15.69
CA VAL A 228 -0.71 -1.95 -16.61
C VAL A 228 0.14 -2.62 -17.70
N ILE A 229 1.06 -1.89 -18.36
CA ILE A 229 1.98 -2.46 -19.36
C ILE A 229 2.90 -3.48 -18.68
N GLY A 230 3.34 -3.23 -17.45
CA GLY A 230 4.16 -4.13 -16.64
C GLY A 230 3.54 -5.50 -16.46
N TYR A 231 2.22 -5.58 -16.37
CA TYR A 231 1.48 -6.84 -16.33
C TYR A 231 1.20 -7.39 -17.74
N ALA A 232 0.62 -6.56 -18.60
CA ALA A 232 0.05 -7.03 -19.87
C ALA A 232 1.12 -7.51 -20.87
N LEU A 233 2.25 -6.81 -20.96
CA LEU A 233 3.27 -7.15 -21.95
C LEU A 233 3.88 -8.53 -21.71
N PRO A 234 4.41 -8.89 -20.52
CA PRO A 234 4.89 -10.24 -20.29
C PRO A 234 3.81 -11.30 -20.43
N ALA A 235 2.56 -11.02 -20.02
CA ALA A 235 1.44 -11.96 -20.10
C ALA A 235 1.15 -12.37 -21.56
N VAL A 236 1.22 -11.44 -22.53
CA VAL A 236 1.06 -11.73 -23.96
C VAL A 236 2.10 -12.75 -24.47
N PHE A 237 3.30 -12.76 -23.89
CA PHE A 237 4.37 -13.71 -24.24
C PHE A 237 4.37 -14.99 -23.39
N GLY A 238 3.35 -15.18 -22.53
CA GLY A 238 3.24 -16.32 -21.61
C GLY A 238 4.15 -16.19 -20.38
N GLY A 239 4.59 -14.98 -20.06
CA GLY A 239 5.34 -14.64 -18.86
C GLY A 239 4.43 -14.33 -17.67
N ASN A 240 5.00 -14.30 -16.46
CA ASN A 240 4.29 -13.92 -15.25
C ASN A 240 4.16 -12.39 -15.11
N GLY A 241 2.97 -11.85 -15.42
CA GLY A 241 2.68 -10.43 -15.34
C GLY A 241 2.79 -9.86 -13.92
N PHE A 242 2.38 -10.62 -12.91
CA PHE A 242 2.46 -10.18 -11.50
C PHE A 242 3.91 -10.07 -11.03
N LEU A 243 4.79 -11.01 -11.44
CA LEU A 243 6.22 -10.92 -11.16
C LEU A 243 6.83 -9.67 -11.81
N SER A 244 6.49 -9.42 -13.06
CA SER A 244 6.97 -8.25 -13.80
C SER A 244 6.55 -6.94 -13.14
N VAL A 245 5.27 -6.77 -12.81
CA VAL A 245 4.73 -5.59 -12.14
C VAL A 245 5.40 -5.36 -10.78
N TYR A 246 5.62 -6.42 -10.01
CA TYR A 246 6.30 -6.33 -8.72
C TYR A 246 7.74 -5.84 -8.87
N ILE A 247 8.49 -6.36 -9.86
CA ILE A 247 9.85 -5.90 -10.18
C ILE A 247 9.85 -4.41 -10.60
N VAL A 248 8.90 -4.01 -11.46
CA VAL A 248 8.74 -2.60 -11.87
C VAL A 248 8.49 -1.72 -10.64
N GLY A 249 7.62 -2.15 -9.73
CA GLY A 249 7.36 -1.48 -8.46
C GLY A 249 8.63 -1.30 -7.63
N ILE A 250 9.39 -2.39 -7.37
CA ILE A 250 10.65 -2.33 -6.58
C ILE A 250 11.64 -1.35 -7.19
N VAL A 251 11.86 -1.40 -8.50
CA VAL A 251 12.85 -0.54 -9.16
C VAL A 251 12.43 0.92 -9.07
N LEU A 252 11.17 1.25 -9.37
CA LEU A 252 10.67 2.63 -9.29
C LEU A 252 10.66 3.12 -7.84
N GLY A 253 10.26 2.27 -6.89
CA GLY A 253 10.24 2.60 -5.46
C GLY A 253 11.62 2.92 -4.88
N ASN A 254 12.70 2.35 -5.44
CA ASN A 254 14.07 2.56 -4.98
C ASN A 254 14.88 3.53 -5.85
N THR A 255 14.21 4.18 -6.80
CA THR A 255 14.84 5.19 -7.66
C THR A 255 14.41 6.59 -7.22
N GLU A 256 15.33 7.56 -7.32
CA GLU A 256 15.01 8.97 -7.13
C GLU A 256 14.23 9.49 -8.34
N ILE A 257 12.93 9.61 -8.16
CA ILE A 257 11.98 10.17 -9.12
C ILE A 257 11.32 11.43 -8.54
N ARG A 258 10.94 12.34 -9.44
CA ARG A 258 10.25 13.57 -9.02
C ARG A 258 8.89 13.24 -8.43
N ASN A 259 8.43 14.06 -7.48
CA ASN A 259 7.10 13.93 -6.84
C ASN A 259 6.82 12.55 -6.23
N LYS A 260 7.85 11.83 -5.80
CA LYS A 260 7.72 10.48 -5.25
C LYS A 260 6.68 10.40 -4.13
N ARG A 261 6.63 11.41 -3.23
CA ARG A 261 5.65 11.49 -2.14
C ARG A 261 4.21 11.48 -2.66
N ASN A 262 3.93 12.25 -3.71
CA ASN A 262 2.60 12.30 -4.31
C ASN A 262 2.21 10.96 -4.94
N LEU A 263 3.18 10.26 -5.57
CA LEU A 263 2.98 8.91 -6.10
C LEU A 263 2.66 7.92 -4.97
N VAL A 264 3.40 7.95 -3.86
CA VAL A 264 3.14 7.11 -2.69
C VAL A 264 1.70 7.32 -2.19
N ASN A 265 1.30 8.57 -1.92
CA ASN A 265 -0.04 8.89 -1.42
C ASN A 265 -1.14 8.47 -2.39
N PHE A 266 -0.92 8.68 -3.70
CA PHE A 266 -1.88 8.27 -4.73
C PHE A 266 -2.05 6.75 -4.77
N PHE A 267 -0.94 6.01 -4.83
CA PHE A 267 -0.99 4.54 -4.92
C PHE A 267 -1.44 3.91 -3.61
N ASP A 268 -1.20 4.52 -2.45
CA ASP A 268 -1.75 4.08 -1.16
C ASP A 268 -3.29 4.15 -1.18
N GLY A 269 -3.84 5.28 -1.58
CA GLY A 269 -5.29 5.45 -1.72
C GLY A 269 -5.89 4.52 -2.78
N LEU A 270 -5.22 4.37 -3.93
CA LEU A 270 -5.65 3.48 -5.01
C LEU A 270 -5.63 2.02 -4.54
N THR A 271 -4.58 1.59 -3.84
CA THR A 271 -4.48 0.22 -3.30
C THR A 271 -5.55 -0.05 -2.26
N GLY A 272 -5.84 0.91 -1.38
CA GLY A 272 -6.94 0.81 -0.43
C GLY A 272 -8.30 0.64 -1.12
N LEU A 273 -8.55 1.39 -2.20
CA LEU A 273 -9.75 1.24 -3.03
C LEU A 273 -9.79 -0.14 -3.71
N MET A 274 -8.67 -0.61 -4.25
CA MET A 274 -8.58 -1.92 -4.90
C MET A 274 -8.82 -3.08 -3.91
N GLN A 275 -8.25 -3.00 -2.71
CA GLN A 275 -8.51 -3.97 -1.65
C GLN A 275 -9.99 -4.00 -1.25
N MET A 276 -10.60 -2.83 -1.04
CA MET A 276 -12.04 -2.72 -0.76
C MET A 276 -12.86 -3.40 -1.85
N LEU A 277 -12.54 -3.12 -3.11
CA LEU A 277 -13.25 -3.66 -4.27
C LEU A 277 -13.13 -5.18 -4.35
N ILE A 278 -11.91 -5.73 -4.22
CA ILE A 278 -11.68 -7.19 -4.22
C ILE A 278 -12.50 -7.84 -3.11
N PHE A 279 -12.28 -7.45 -1.86
CA PHE A 279 -12.92 -8.14 -0.73
C PHE A 279 -14.44 -7.99 -0.72
N PHE A 280 -14.97 -6.88 -1.21
CA PHE A 280 -16.42 -6.72 -1.42
C PHE A 280 -16.94 -7.66 -2.51
N LEU A 281 -16.28 -7.72 -3.69
CA LEU A 281 -16.66 -8.61 -4.78
C LEU A 281 -16.58 -10.09 -4.39
N LEU A 282 -15.55 -10.45 -3.61
CA LEU A 282 -15.41 -11.80 -3.08
C LEU A 282 -16.55 -12.18 -2.13
N GLY A 283 -16.97 -11.23 -1.28
CA GLY A 283 -18.14 -11.41 -0.44
C GLY A 283 -19.43 -11.53 -1.27
N LEU A 284 -19.55 -10.75 -2.35
CA LEU A 284 -20.70 -10.77 -3.25
C LEU A 284 -20.85 -12.10 -4.00
N LEU A 285 -19.71 -12.73 -4.36
CA LEU A 285 -19.67 -14.06 -5.01
C LEU A 285 -19.84 -15.22 -4.04
N ALA A 286 -19.64 -14.99 -2.75
CA ALA A 286 -19.81 -16.05 -1.76
C ALA A 286 -21.29 -16.32 -1.53
N PHE A 287 -21.66 -17.60 -1.57
CA PHE A 287 -23.02 -18.06 -1.28
C PHE A 287 -23.07 -18.62 0.16
N PRO A 288 -23.60 -17.85 1.14
CA PRO A 288 -23.71 -18.30 2.52
C PRO A 288 -24.38 -19.65 2.69
N SER A 289 -25.33 -20.02 1.84
CA SER A 289 -26.01 -21.33 1.85
C SER A 289 -25.10 -22.50 1.55
N ARG A 290 -24.01 -22.32 0.80
CA ARG A 290 -23.02 -23.37 0.48
C ARG A 290 -21.93 -23.51 1.54
N LEU A 291 -21.69 -22.49 2.36
CA LEU A 291 -20.62 -22.49 3.36
C LEU A 291 -20.70 -23.65 4.39
N PRO A 292 -21.88 -24.06 4.90
CA PRO A 292 -21.96 -25.21 5.82
C PRO A 292 -21.39 -26.51 5.26
N GLN A 293 -21.44 -26.70 3.94
CA GLN A 293 -20.93 -27.92 3.28
C GLN A 293 -19.41 -27.97 3.20
N VAL A 294 -18.76 -26.79 3.08
CA VAL A 294 -17.31 -26.66 2.91
C VAL A 294 -16.58 -26.25 4.20
N VAL A 295 -17.32 -25.91 5.27
CA VAL A 295 -16.73 -25.41 6.52
C VAL A 295 -15.78 -26.41 7.16
N LEU A 296 -16.13 -27.70 7.18
CA LEU A 296 -15.32 -28.72 7.81
C LEU A 296 -14.02 -28.99 7.03
N PRO A 297 -14.04 -29.29 5.71
CA PRO A 297 -12.80 -29.45 4.95
C PRO A 297 -11.94 -28.19 4.98
N ALA A 298 -12.52 -27.00 4.84
CA ALA A 298 -11.79 -25.73 4.92
C ALA A 298 -11.11 -25.53 6.29
N LEU A 299 -11.80 -25.85 7.38
CA LEU A 299 -11.24 -25.76 8.74
C LEU A 299 -10.07 -26.73 8.92
N LEU A 300 -10.21 -27.98 8.48
CA LEU A 300 -9.16 -28.98 8.57
C LEU A 300 -7.92 -28.55 7.77
N ILE A 301 -8.12 -28.05 6.55
CA ILE A 301 -7.03 -27.51 5.73
C ILE A 301 -6.38 -26.29 6.41
N ALA A 302 -7.17 -25.35 6.93
CA ALA A 302 -6.66 -24.16 7.63
C ALA A 302 -5.83 -24.53 8.88
N VAL A 303 -6.29 -25.49 9.66
CA VAL A 303 -5.55 -25.99 10.83
C VAL A 303 -4.25 -26.69 10.41
N PHE A 304 -4.31 -27.60 9.44
CA PHE A 304 -3.11 -28.26 8.93
C PHE A 304 -2.11 -27.25 8.34
N LEU A 305 -2.59 -26.30 7.56
CA LEU A 305 -1.78 -25.24 6.97
C LEU A 305 -1.05 -24.43 8.04
N THR A 306 -1.79 -24.00 9.09
CA THR A 306 -1.26 -23.12 10.15
C THR A 306 -0.30 -23.84 11.08
N PHE A 307 -0.59 -25.08 11.47
CA PHE A 307 0.16 -25.78 12.50
C PHE A 307 1.18 -26.81 11.96
N VAL A 308 1.08 -27.19 10.68
CA VAL A 308 1.99 -28.17 10.07
C VAL A 308 2.69 -27.63 8.83
N ALA A 309 1.95 -27.35 7.75
CA ALA A 309 2.56 -27.05 6.46
C ALA A 309 3.43 -25.77 6.51
N ARG A 310 2.89 -24.70 7.07
CA ARG A 310 3.61 -23.42 7.17
C ARG A 310 4.79 -23.48 8.16
N PRO A 311 4.67 -24.02 9.39
CA PRO A 311 5.82 -24.19 10.29
C PRO A 311 6.93 -25.04 9.69
N VAL A 312 6.62 -26.15 9.01
CA VAL A 312 7.62 -26.98 8.33
C VAL A 312 8.35 -26.19 7.24
N ALA A 313 7.63 -25.48 6.38
CA ALA A 313 8.22 -24.68 5.31
C ALA A 313 9.12 -23.57 5.88
N VAL A 314 8.66 -22.86 6.90
CA VAL A 314 9.42 -21.79 7.56
C VAL A 314 10.66 -22.35 8.25
N ALA A 315 10.54 -23.48 8.96
CA ALA A 315 11.67 -24.12 9.63
C ALA A 315 12.73 -24.58 8.63
N LEU A 316 12.32 -25.23 7.53
CA LEU A 316 13.26 -25.68 6.48
C LEU A 316 14.03 -24.51 5.86
N VAL A 317 13.41 -23.36 5.70
CA VAL A 317 14.05 -22.18 5.11
C VAL A 317 14.86 -21.37 6.14
N LEU A 318 14.32 -21.10 7.34
CA LEU A 318 14.98 -20.18 8.28
C LEU A 318 15.99 -20.84 9.22
N THR A 319 15.91 -22.15 9.46
CA THR A 319 16.86 -22.85 10.34
C THR A 319 18.30 -22.78 9.81
N PRO A 320 18.58 -22.97 8.50
CA PRO A 320 19.94 -22.80 7.96
C PRO A 320 20.54 -21.41 8.20
N PHE A 321 19.69 -20.38 8.29
CA PHE A 321 20.11 -19.01 8.58
C PHE A 321 20.15 -18.69 10.08
N LYS A 322 20.10 -19.71 10.95
CA LYS A 322 20.12 -19.56 12.42
C LYS A 322 19.00 -18.65 12.94
N GLY A 323 17.83 -18.67 12.28
CA GLY A 323 16.63 -17.96 12.72
C GLY A 323 16.21 -18.45 14.10
N LYS A 324 15.90 -17.51 15.02
CA LYS A 324 15.40 -17.89 16.36
C LYS A 324 14.06 -18.62 16.25
N ILE A 325 13.83 -19.61 17.12
CA ILE A 325 12.57 -20.39 17.11
C ILE A 325 11.36 -19.48 17.29
N SER A 326 11.43 -18.47 18.17
CA SER A 326 10.35 -17.49 18.35
C SER A 326 10.04 -16.71 17.06
N GLN A 327 11.08 -16.35 16.28
CA GLN A 327 10.91 -15.72 14.98
C GLN A 327 10.25 -16.68 13.97
N GLN A 328 10.72 -17.92 13.90
CA GLN A 328 10.15 -18.93 12.99
C GLN A 328 8.66 -19.20 13.29
N LEU A 329 8.31 -19.32 14.58
CA LEU A 329 6.92 -19.53 15.01
C LEU A 329 6.04 -18.30 14.69
N LEU A 330 6.56 -17.08 14.90
CA LEU A 330 5.81 -15.87 14.56
C LEU A 330 5.62 -15.71 13.04
N VAL A 331 6.66 -15.98 12.24
CA VAL A 331 6.58 -15.95 10.76
C VAL A 331 5.60 -17.02 10.25
N SER A 332 5.58 -18.18 10.89
CA SER A 332 4.62 -19.23 10.57
C SER A 332 3.18 -18.79 10.86
N TRP A 333 2.94 -18.20 12.02
CA TRP A 333 1.62 -17.70 12.41
C TRP A 333 1.17 -16.52 11.55
N ALA A 334 2.08 -15.60 11.21
CA ALA A 334 1.81 -14.40 10.42
C ALA A 334 1.57 -14.69 8.92
N GLY A 335 1.60 -15.94 8.49
CA GLY A 335 1.26 -16.35 7.12
C GLY A 335 -0.24 -16.27 6.85
N LEU A 336 -0.84 -15.09 7.04
CA LEU A 336 -2.26 -14.86 6.74
C LEU A 336 -2.53 -15.03 5.26
N ARG A 337 -3.70 -15.58 4.93
CA ARG A 337 -4.15 -15.72 3.54
C ARG A 337 -5.02 -14.52 3.18
N GLY A 338 -4.92 -14.05 1.93
CA GLY A 338 -5.54 -12.80 1.51
C GLY A 338 -6.23 -12.85 0.16
N ALA A 339 -6.37 -11.68 -0.44
CA ALA A 339 -7.08 -11.46 -1.69
C ALA A 339 -6.54 -12.31 -2.85
N ALA A 340 -5.21 -12.42 -2.99
CA ALA A 340 -4.60 -13.16 -4.10
C ALA A 340 -5.06 -14.62 -4.14
N SER A 341 -5.13 -15.30 -2.98
CA SER A 341 -5.61 -16.68 -2.92
C SER A 341 -7.02 -16.86 -3.50
N ILE A 342 -7.92 -15.91 -3.22
CA ILE A 342 -9.30 -16.00 -3.69
C ILE A 342 -9.41 -15.57 -5.17
N VAL A 343 -8.63 -14.57 -5.60
CA VAL A 343 -8.56 -14.20 -7.02
C VAL A 343 -8.08 -15.39 -7.87
N PHE A 344 -7.06 -16.10 -7.39
CA PHE A 344 -6.58 -17.31 -8.06
C PHE A 344 -7.61 -18.44 -8.02
N ALA A 345 -8.43 -18.53 -6.95
CA ALA A 345 -9.53 -19.50 -6.89
C ALA A 345 -10.62 -19.18 -7.93
N ILE A 346 -10.96 -17.91 -8.16
CA ILE A 346 -11.87 -17.50 -9.24
C ILE A 346 -11.32 -17.91 -10.61
N MET A 347 -10.00 -17.69 -10.84
CA MET A 347 -9.36 -18.12 -12.09
C MET A 347 -9.44 -19.64 -12.27
N ALA A 348 -9.23 -20.42 -11.20
CA ALA A 348 -9.31 -21.86 -11.23
C ALA A 348 -10.74 -22.34 -11.54
N GLU A 349 -11.74 -21.77 -10.88
CA GLU A 349 -13.17 -22.08 -11.06
C GLU A 349 -13.61 -21.86 -12.51
N MET A 350 -13.11 -20.80 -13.17
CA MET A 350 -13.41 -20.51 -14.56
C MET A 350 -12.69 -21.42 -15.56
N ALA A 351 -11.51 -21.94 -15.17
CA ALA A 351 -10.64 -22.68 -16.07
C ALA A 351 -10.84 -24.19 -16.03
N VAL A 352 -11.30 -24.73 -14.91
CA VAL A 352 -11.37 -26.17 -14.65
C VAL A 352 -12.65 -26.51 -13.91
N GLU A 353 -13.40 -27.50 -14.39
CA GLU A 353 -14.48 -28.10 -13.62
C GLU A 353 -13.89 -28.98 -12.52
N THR A 354 -14.19 -28.66 -11.26
CA THR A 354 -13.73 -29.39 -10.08
C THR A 354 -14.88 -30.17 -9.45
N GLU A 355 -14.57 -31.33 -8.84
CA GLU A 355 -15.58 -32.15 -8.13
C GLU A 355 -16.03 -31.47 -6.83
N ASN A 356 -15.11 -30.72 -6.20
CA ASN A 356 -15.37 -29.99 -4.96
C ASN A 356 -15.53 -28.49 -5.25
N ASP A 357 -16.23 -27.80 -4.37
CA ASP A 357 -16.39 -26.36 -4.43
C ASP A 357 -15.12 -25.63 -3.96
N VAL A 358 -14.11 -25.62 -4.84
CA VAL A 358 -12.77 -25.08 -4.54
C VAL A 358 -12.82 -23.62 -4.17
N PHE A 359 -13.67 -22.81 -4.85
CA PHE A 359 -13.81 -21.41 -4.55
C PHE A 359 -14.25 -21.17 -3.10
N HIS A 360 -15.34 -21.83 -2.64
CA HIS A 360 -15.83 -21.64 -1.28
C HIS A 360 -14.91 -22.27 -0.22
N ILE A 361 -14.19 -23.35 -0.54
CA ILE A 361 -13.14 -23.90 0.35
C ILE A 361 -12.03 -22.88 0.58
N VAL A 362 -11.46 -22.29 -0.48
CA VAL A 362 -10.41 -21.27 -0.37
C VAL A 362 -10.94 -20.01 0.32
N PHE A 363 -12.14 -19.58 -0.02
CA PHE A 363 -12.81 -18.44 0.62
C PHE A 363 -12.92 -18.65 2.14
N MET A 364 -13.37 -19.81 2.59
CA MET A 364 -13.47 -20.13 4.02
C MET A 364 -12.11 -20.21 4.71
N ILE A 365 -11.07 -20.74 4.04
CA ILE A 365 -9.71 -20.75 4.59
C ILE A 365 -9.21 -19.32 4.79
N VAL A 366 -9.41 -18.43 3.83
CA VAL A 366 -9.03 -17.02 3.95
C VAL A 366 -9.81 -16.34 5.08
N LEU A 367 -11.11 -16.60 5.19
CA LEU A 367 -11.95 -16.07 6.26
C LEU A 367 -11.45 -16.50 7.64
N PHE A 368 -11.15 -17.80 7.83
CA PHE A 368 -10.57 -18.31 9.08
C PHE A 368 -9.20 -17.70 9.36
N SER A 369 -8.37 -17.56 8.34
CA SER A 369 -7.05 -16.97 8.47
C SER A 369 -7.12 -15.51 8.96
N ILE A 370 -7.93 -14.68 8.31
CA ILE A 370 -8.10 -13.27 8.71
C ILE A 370 -8.73 -13.18 10.10
N LEU A 371 -9.78 -13.96 10.37
CA LEU A 371 -10.54 -13.89 11.63
C LEU A 371 -9.72 -14.42 12.81
N LEU A 372 -9.16 -15.64 12.70
CA LEU A 372 -8.49 -16.30 13.83
C LEU A 372 -7.02 -15.90 13.92
N GLN A 373 -6.24 -16.10 12.87
CA GLN A 373 -4.81 -15.80 12.91
C GLN A 373 -4.56 -14.28 13.02
N GLY A 374 -5.29 -13.46 12.26
CA GLY A 374 -5.16 -12.00 12.30
C GLY A 374 -5.50 -11.43 13.67
N SER A 375 -6.63 -11.83 14.26
CA SER A 375 -7.05 -11.33 15.58
C SER A 375 -6.12 -11.79 16.72
N LEU A 376 -5.55 -12.99 16.63
CA LEU A 376 -4.66 -13.53 17.65
C LEU A 376 -3.18 -13.14 17.44
N LEU A 377 -2.81 -12.52 16.34
CA LEU A 377 -1.44 -12.14 16.03
C LEU A 377 -0.75 -11.32 17.13
N PRO A 378 -1.39 -10.29 17.73
CA PRO A 378 -0.78 -9.53 18.83
C PRO A 378 -0.50 -10.37 20.07
N LEU A 379 -1.40 -11.30 20.40
CA LEU A 379 -1.23 -12.21 21.53
C LEU A 379 -0.09 -13.20 21.29
N VAL A 380 0.02 -13.76 20.08
CA VAL A 380 1.09 -14.67 19.70
C VAL A 380 2.44 -13.93 19.70
N ALA A 381 2.52 -12.73 19.12
CA ALA A 381 3.72 -11.91 19.14
C ALA A 381 4.20 -11.60 20.56
N LYS A 382 3.27 -11.29 21.47
CA LYS A 382 3.57 -11.06 22.91
C LYS A 382 4.04 -12.35 23.60
N LYS A 383 3.36 -13.48 23.40
CA LYS A 383 3.75 -14.76 24.03
C LYS A 383 5.11 -15.27 23.56
N LEU A 384 5.49 -14.99 22.32
CA LEU A 384 6.78 -15.37 21.76
C LEU A 384 7.90 -14.39 22.08
N ASP A 385 7.65 -13.34 22.86
CA ASP A 385 8.59 -12.24 23.17
C ASP A 385 9.17 -11.59 21.91
N MET A 386 8.33 -11.39 20.90
CA MET A 386 8.71 -10.84 19.59
C MET A 386 8.37 -9.35 19.43
N ILE A 387 7.83 -8.72 20.47
CA ILE A 387 7.52 -7.28 20.47
C ILE A 387 8.79 -6.50 20.82
N ASP A 388 9.11 -5.49 20.03
CA ASP A 388 10.18 -4.54 20.29
C ASP A 388 9.59 -3.24 20.87
N GLU A 389 9.73 -3.05 22.19
CA GLU A 389 9.21 -1.87 22.90
C GLU A 389 9.95 -0.57 22.53
N LYS A 390 11.15 -0.68 21.95
CA LYS A 390 11.99 0.46 21.53
C LYS A 390 11.93 0.73 20.03
N GLY A 391 11.29 -0.17 19.29
CA GLY A 391 11.15 -0.06 17.84
C GLY A 391 10.13 1.00 17.45
N ASP A 392 10.47 1.81 16.47
CA ASP A 392 9.55 2.76 15.86
C ASP A 392 8.48 2.00 15.06
N VAL A 393 7.25 2.05 15.53
CA VAL A 393 6.10 1.31 14.97
C VAL A 393 5.74 1.80 13.57
N MET A 394 6.16 3.00 13.21
CA MET A 394 5.82 3.69 11.96
C MET A 394 6.74 3.33 10.78
N LYS A 395 7.82 2.55 11.01
CA LYS A 395 8.79 2.21 9.96
C LYS A 395 8.48 0.87 9.29
N THR A 396 7.35 0.77 8.60
CA THR A 396 7.19 -0.19 7.52
C THR A 396 7.70 0.42 6.21
N PHE A 397 8.07 -0.40 5.22
CA PHE A 397 8.58 0.08 3.93
C PHE A 397 7.63 1.06 3.22
N ASN A 398 6.32 1.00 3.49
CA ASN A 398 5.31 1.87 2.93
C ASN A 398 5.19 3.23 3.64
N ASP A 399 5.78 3.39 4.84
CA ASP A 399 5.77 4.66 5.54
C ASP A 399 6.89 5.57 5.00
N TYR A 400 6.76 5.98 3.75
CA TYR A 400 7.47 7.14 3.20
C TYR A 400 6.94 8.47 3.78
N SER A 401 6.03 8.40 4.72
CA SER A 401 5.68 9.50 5.61
C SER A 401 6.70 9.62 6.77
N ASP A 402 7.99 9.38 6.55
CA ASP A 402 8.96 10.15 7.26
C ASP A 402 8.72 11.61 6.82
N GLU A 403 7.70 12.18 7.38
CA GLU A 403 7.69 13.59 7.66
C GLU A 403 8.95 13.78 8.49
N VAL A 404 10.04 14.11 7.81
CA VAL A 404 11.04 14.92 8.48
C VAL A 404 10.19 16.11 8.92
N PRO A 405 9.93 16.30 10.22
CA PRO A 405 9.03 17.35 10.68
C PRO A 405 9.71 18.71 10.50
N VAL A 406 10.24 18.93 9.30
CA VAL A 406 11.05 20.07 8.92
C VAL A 406 10.43 20.69 7.69
N GLN A 407 9.87 21.86 7.87
CA GLN A 407 9.45 22.73 6.76
C GLN A 407 10.58 23.67 6.41
N PHE A 408 10.71 23.97 5.11
CA PHE A 408 11.67 24.95 4.63
C PHE A 408 10.97 26.28 4.40
N ILE A 409 11.54 27.32 5.03
CA ILE A 409 11.09 28.71 4.85
C ILE A 409 12.17 29.44 4.06
N GLN A 410 11.79 30.10 2.99
CA GLN A 410 12.69 30.92 2.20
C GLN A 410 12.57 32.38 2.63
N LEU A 411 13.70 33.00 2.98
CA LEU A 411 13.79 34.40 3.41
C LEU A 411 14.80 35.15 2.55
N SER A 412 14.38 36.21 1.89
CA SER A 412 15.26 37.10 1.15
C SER A 412 15.77 38.24 2.08
N ILE A 413 17.04 38.62 1.92
CA ILE A 413 17.71 39.63 2.71
C ILE A 413 17.85 40.94 1.87
N PRO A 414 16.85 41.83 1.88
CA PRO A 414 17.00 43.16 1.26
C PRO A 414 17.98 44.02 2.09
N LYS A 415 18.47 45.09 1.49
CA LYS A 415 19.43 46.00 2.14
C LYS A 415 18.93 46.55 3.48
N SER A 416 17.62 46.76 3.61
CA SER A 416 16.96 47.23 4.83
C SER A 416 16.77 46.13 5.90
N HIS A 417 17.08 44.87 5.61
CA HIS A 417 16.89 43.78 6.57
C HIS A 417 17.93 43.86 7.69
N HIS A 418 17.48 43.76 8.94
CA HIS A 418 18.34 43.89 10.13
C HIS A 418 19.41 42.79 10.27
N TRP A 419 19.35 41.75 9.46
CA TRP A 419 20.37 40.70 9.36
C TRP A 419 21.44 41.00 8.29
N CYS A 420 21.21 41.95 7.40
CA CYS A 420 22.17 42.32 6.37
C CYS A 420 23.47 42.82 7.01
N GLY A 421 24.60 42.27 6.59
CA GLY A 421 25.92 42.59 7.12
C GLY A 421 26.34 41.83 8.39
N LYS A 422 25.44 41.06 9.02
CA LYS A 422 25.76 40.21 10.21
C LYS A 422 26.21 38.84 9.81
N THR A 423 26.93 38.15 10.70
CA THR A 423 27.26 36.75 10.58
C THR A 423 26.14 35.89 11.16
N LEU A 424 25.98 34.64 10.71
CA LEU A 424 24.93 33.75 11.19
C LEU A 424 24.98 33.49 12.69
N LYS A 425 26.19 33.45 13.29
CA LYS A 425 26.35 33.31 14.75
C LYS A 425 25.88 34.52 15.57
N GLU A 426 25.75 35.69 14.93
CA GLU A 426 25.23 36.93 15.56
C GLU A 426 23.70 37.01 15.49
N LEU A 427 23.06 36.06 14.79
CA LEU A 427 21.60 36.06 14.65
C LEU A 427 20.94 35.27 15.78
N THR A 428 19.87 35.83 16.32
CA THR A 428 18.96 35.07 17.18
C THR A 428 17.87 34.47 16.30
N LEU A 429 18.01 33.17 16.02
CA LEU A 429 17.00 32.41 15.30
C LEU A 429 15.96 31.86 16.30
N PRO A 430 14.71 31.62 15.86
CA PRO A 430 13.74 30.92 16.69
C PRO A 430 14.28 29.54 17.13
N PRO A 431 13.87 29.01 18.29
CA PRO A 431 14.23 27.66 18.71
C PRO A 431 13.94 26.64 17.59
N GLU A 432 14.78 25.61 17.48
CA GLU A 432 14.63 24.53 16.50
C GLU A 432 14.65 24.96 15.02
N THR A 433 15.21 26.16 14.71
CA THR A 433 15.42 26.61 13.33
C THR A 433 16.90 26.58 12.98
N LEU A 434 17.21 26.17 11.75
CA LEU A 434 18.56 26.14 11.20
C LEU A 434 18.60 26.74 9.80
N VAL A 435 19.63 27.54 9.49
CA VAL A 435 19.88 27.96 8.10
C VAL A 435 20.60 26.81 7.37
N VAL A 436 19.90 26.15 6.46
CA VAL A 436 20.42 24.95 5.76
C VAL A 436 21.06 25.28 4.42
N LEU A 437 20.66 26.42 3.80
CA LEU A 437 21.19 26.83 2.51
C LEU A 437 21.14 28.36 2.39
N LEU A 438 22.16 28.93 1.76
CA LEU A 438 22.23 30.32 1.35
C LEU A 438 22.41 30.37 -0.17
N LYS A 439 21.54 31.09 -0.87
CA LYS A 439 21.68 31.37 -2.30
C LYS A 439 22.21 32.77 -2.47
N ARG A 440 23.36 32.91 -3.16
CA ARG A 440 23.98 34.20 -3.48
C ARG A 440 24.34 34.22 -4.96
N ASN A 441 23.81 35.20 -5.69
CA ASN A 441 24.05 35.37 -7.12
C ASN A 441 23.78 34.09 -7.95
N GLY A 442 22.78 33.29 -7.53
CA GLY A 442 22.41 32.03 -8.19
C GLY A 442 23.21 30.81 -7.74
N GLU A 443 24.25 30.96 -6.94
CA GLU A 443 25.03 29.85 -6.38
C GLU A 443 24.48 29.39 -5.02
N ASN A 444 24.52 28.10 -4.78
CA ASN A 444 24.11 27.48 -3.52
C ASN A 444 25.33 27.35 -2.59
N ILE A 445 25.27 27.96 -1.43
CA ILE A 445 26.33 27.95 -0.41
C ILE A 445 25.80 27.23 0.83
N ILE A 446 26.54 26.26 1.34
CA ILE A 446 26.26 25.68 2.67
C ILE A 446 26.79 26.64 3.71
N PRO A 447 25.93 27.28 4.51
CA PRO A 447 26.39 28.31 5.43
C PRO A 447 26.95 27.70 6.72
N ASN A 448 27.83 28.47 7.38
CA ASN A 448 28.32 28.17 8.73
C ASN A 448 28.20 29.42 9.62
N GLY A 449 28.46 29.29 10.91
CA GLY A 449 28.30 30.40 11.87
C GLY A 449 29.05 31.69 11.51
N ASN A 450 30.15 31.60 10.74
CA ASN A 450 30.94 32.76 10.29
C ASN A 450 30.49 33.34 8.94
N THR A 451 29.52 32.69 8.28
CA THR A 451 28.97 33.17 7.00
C THR A 451 28.27 34.52 7.20
N ARG A 452 28.78 35.56 6.53
CA ARG A 452 28.21 36.91 6.57
C ARG A 452 27.11 37.04 5.54
N LEU A 453 25.96 37.56 5.94
CA LEU A 453 24.83 37.82 5.07
C LEU A 453 25.01 39.13 4.31
N LEU A 454 24.76 39.06 3.00
CA LEU A 454 24.85 40.20 2.11
C LEU A 454 23.46 40.58 1.57
N GLU A 455 23.36 41.78 0.98
CA GLU A 455 22.17 42.22 0.26
C GLU A 455 21.85 41.23 -0.88
N ASN A 456 20.57 40.93 -1.07
CA ASN A 456 20.02 39.95 -2.05
C ASN A 456 20.36 38.49 -1.79
N ASP A 457 20.95 38.15 -0.64
CA ASP A 457 21.04 36.76 -0.22
C ASP A 457 19.65 36.17 0.02
N VAL A 458 19.47 34.91 -0.36
CA VAL A 458 18.24 34.17 -0.08
C VAL A 458 18.60 33.01 0.84
N LEU A 459 18.08 33.07 2.06
CA LEU A 459 18.26 32.01 3.06
C LEU A 459 17.16 30.96 2.94
N VAL A 460 17.50 29.71 3.08
CA VAL A 460 16.57 28.62 3.31
C VAL A 460 16.75 28.15 4.76
N LEU A 461 15.72 28.39 5.56
CA LEU A 461 15.64 27.98 6.95
C LEU A 461 14.87 26.67 7.02
N SER A 462 15.33 25.74 7.86
CA SER A 462 14.54 24.60 8.30
C SER A 462 13.93 24.88 9.66
N ALA A 463 12.67 24.56 9.84
CA ALA A 463 11.97 24.62 11.12
C ALA A 463 11.18 23.34 11.32
N THR A 464 11.05 22.90 12.58
CA THR A 464 10.14 21.78 12.91
C THR A 464 8.70 22.20 12.64
N SER A 465 7.96 21.34 11.93
CA SER A 465 6.53 21.52 11.70
C SER A 465 5.78 20.64 12.70
N PRO A 466 4.83 21.15 13.47
CA PRO A 466 3.95 20.29 14.26
C PRO A 466 3.08 19.46 13.31
N ASP A 467 2.96 18.17 13.59
CA ASP A 467 2.21 17.20 12.76
C ASP A 467 0.73 17.56 12.61
N HIS A 468 0.15 18.21 13.61
CA HIS A 468 -1.18 18.83 13.57
C HIS A 468 -1.22 20.06 14.50
N VAL A 469 -1.67 21.18 13.98
CA VAL A 469 -2.13 22.30 14.80
C VAL A 469 -3.62 22.06 15.08
N GLU A 470 -3.91 21.39 16.20
CA GLU A 470 -5.30 21.22 16.62
C GLU A 470 -5.97 22.58 16.86
N GLY A 471 -7.19 22.74 16.36
CA GLY A 471 -8.01 23.92 16.59
C GLY A 471 -7.76 25.09 15.62
N VAL A 472 -6.97 24.91 14.55
CA VAL A 472 -6.80 25.93 13.51
C VAL A 472 -7.36 25.44 12.19
N SER A 473 -8.41 26.06 11.70
CA SER A 473 -8.94 25.83 10.35
C SER A 473 -8.56 26.99 9.43
N LEU A 474 -8.17 26.69 8.18
CA LEU A 474 -7.88 27.70 7.16
C LEU A 474 -9.09 27.86 6.25
N VAL A 475 -9.50 29.09 6.01
CA VAL A 475 -10.63 29.45 5.15
C VAL A 475 -10.15 30.42 4.10
N GLU A 476 -10.48 30.18 2.83
CA GLU A 476 -10.22 31.09 1.72
C GLU A 476 -11.40 32.03 1.53
N ILE A 477 -11.11 33.33 1.41
CA ILE A 477 -12.09 34.39 1.15
C ILE A 477 -11.67 35.15 -0.10
N TYR A 478 -12.47 35.09 -1.15
CA TYR A 478 -12.23 35.86 -2.37
C TYR A 478 -12.80 37.28 -2.23
N VAL A 479 -12.00 38.27 -2.65
CA VAL A 479 -12.40 39.67 -2.72
C VAL A 479 -12.84 39.95 -4.15
N ASP A 480 -14.14 40.00 -4.39
CA ASP A 480 -14.73 40.42 -5.67
C ASP A 480 -15.00 41.93 -5.71
N GLU A 481 -15.43 42.44 -6.87
CA GLU A 481 -15.73 43.88 -7.04
C GLU A 481 -16.80 44.39 -6.06
N ASN A 482 -17.74 43.55 -5.67
CA ASN A 482 -18.85 43.89 -4.76
C ASN A 482 -18.52 43.53 -3.29
N SER A 483 -17.33 43.02 -3.03
CA SER A 483 -16.91 42.63 -1.69
C SER A 483 -16.80 43.87 -0.79
N LYS A 484 -17.34 43.78 0.42
CA LYS A 484 -17.19 44.80 1.47
C LYS A 484 -15.74 45.08 1.88
N TYR A 485 -14.82 44.25 1.44
CA TYR A 485 -13.37 44.33 1.71
C TYR A 485 -12.60 45.00 0.58
N ASN A 486 -13.17 45.12 -0.62
CA ASN A 486 -12.52 45.72 -1.78
C ASN A 486 -12.20 47.21 -1.53
N GLY A 487 -10.98 47.62 -1.82
CA GLY A 487 -10.48 48.97 -1.67
C GLY A 487 -10.13 49.40 -0.24
N LYS A 488 -10.37 48.55 0.80
CA LYS A 488 -10.07 48.88 2.20
C LYS A 488 -8.66 48.43 2.59
N LEU A 489 -8.09 49.11 3.58
CA LEU A 489 -6.88 48.64 4.25
C LEU A 489 -7.21 47.41 5.12
N LEU A 490 -6.27 46.51 5.21
CA LEU A 490 -6.44 45.32 6.05
C LEU A 490 -6.68 45.68 7.53
N SER A 491 -6.10 46.80 7.99
CA SER A 491 -6.33 47.35 9.34
C SER A 491 -7.73 47.89 9.57
N GLU A 492 -8.47 48.25 8.51
CA GLU A 492 -9.84 48.79 8.57
C GLU A 492 -10.91 47.70 8.60
N ILE A 493 -10.49 46.42 8.36
CA ILE A 493 -11.41 45.31 8.39
C ILE A 493 -11.69 44.92 9.84
N PRO A 494 -12.98 44.85 10.24
CA PRO A 494 -13.33 44.45 11.59
C PRO A 494 -12.74 43.07 11.91
N LYS A 495 -11.87 42.98 12.92
CA LYS A 495 -11.35 41.73 13.42
C LYS A 495 -12.51 40.93 14.01
N LYS A 496 -12.88 39.83 13.40
CA LYS A 496 -13.71 38.85 14.09
C LYS A 496 -12.84 38.16 15.14
N GLU A 497 -13.42 37.94 16.33
CA GLU A 497 -12.75 37.17 17.37
C GLU A 497 -12.25 35.83 16.81
N ASN A 498 -11.02 35.47 17.14
CA ASN A 498 -10.36 34.24 16.72
C ASN A 498 -10.10 34.07 15.19
N THR A 499 -9.96 35.19 14.46
CA THR A 499 -9.61 35.12 13.03
C THR A 499 -8.37 35.97 12.72
N LEU A 500 -7.44 35.41 11.93
CA LEU A 500 -6.24 36.11 11.47
C LEU A 500 -6.05 35.86 9.97
N VAL A 501 -5.87 36.92 9.19
CA VAL A 501 -5.44 36.80 7.80
C VAL A 501 -3.97 36.46 7.80
N ILE A 502 -3.61 35.29 7.27
CA ILE A 502 -2.23 34.75 7.28
C ILE A 502 -1.53 34.90 5.94
N MET A 503 -2.30 35.08 4.85
CA MET A 503 -1.77 35.18 3.50
C MET A 503 -2.78 35.93 2.61
N ILE A 504 -2.28 36.70 1.67
CA ILE A 504 -3.06 37.30 0.58
C ILE A 504 -2.41 36.83 -0.72
N GLN A 505 -3.18 36.22 -1.60
CA GLN A 505 -2.75 35.88 -2.94
C GLN A 505 -3.37 36.85 -3.94
N ARG A 506 -2.51 37.55 -4.68
CA ARG A 506 -2.88 38.52 -5.75
C ARG A 506 -2.31 38.01 -7.06
N GLY A 507 -3.13 37.39 -7.89
CA GLY A 507 -2.67 36.67 -9.08
C GLY A 507 -1.67 35.57 -8.71
N GLU A 508 -0.45 35.63 -9.22
CA GLU A 508 0.62 34.65 -8.87
C GLU A 508 1.49 35.07 -7.67
N GLN A 509 1.25 36.25 -7.11
CA GLN A 509 2.04 36.79 -5.99
C GLN A 509 1.42 36.48 -4.64
N VAL A 510 2.25 35.96 -3.72
CA VAL A 510 1.90 35.79 -2.31
C VAL A 510 2.37 36.99 -1.51
N ILE A 511 1.45 37.64 -0.83
CA ILE A 511 1.70 38.82 -0.02
C ILE A 511 1.51 38.47 1.46
N ILE A 512 2.51 38.76 2.28
CA ILE A 512 2.40 38.61 3.73
C ILE A 512 1.54 39.76 4.27
N PRO A 513 0.44 39.47 4.98
CA PRO A 513 -0.51 40.47 5.40
C PRO A 513 0.08 41.40 6.48
N HIS A 514 -0.02 42.70 6.25
CA HIS A 514 0.21 43.76 7.24
C HIS A 514 -0.86 44.84 7.13
N GLY A 515 -1.10 45.59 8.21
CA GLY A 515 -2.24 46.47 8.36
C GLY A 515 -2.42 47.53 7.23
N ASN A 516 -1.32 47.91 6.57
CA ASN A 516 -1.33 48.94 5.52
C ASN A 516 -1.58 48.40 4.10
N ILE A 517 -1.82 47.08 3.94
CA ILE A 517 -2.15 46.53 2.63
C ILE A 517 -3.59 46.90 2.28
N ARG A 518 -3.77 47.47 1.11
CA ARG A 518 -5.07 47.72 0.50
C ARG A 518 -5.49 46.48 -0.28
N LEU A 519 -6.65 45.95 0.05
CA LEU A 519 -7.22 44.80 -0.65
C LEU A 519 -7.81 45.23 -1.99
N GLU A 520 -7.61 44.43 -3.02
CA GLU A 520 -8.06 44.69 -4.38
C GLU A 520 -8.97 43.57 -4.85
N SER A 521 -9.83 43.88 -5.82
CA SER A 521 -10.64 42.86 -6.49
C SER A 521 -9.73 41.80 -7.16
N GLY A 522 -9.99 40.52 -6.94
CA GLY A 522 -9.14 39.41 -7.36
C GLY A 522 -8.20 38.89 -6.28
N ASP A 523 -8.11 39.53 -5.11
CA ASP A 523 -7.35 39.02 -3.99
C ASP A 523 -8.05 37.80 -3.36
N MET A 524 -7.27 36.77 -3.04
CA MET A 524 -7.69 35.64 -2.22
C MET A 524 -7.02 35.76 -0.84
N LEU A 525 -7.82 35.89 0.20
CA LEU A 525 -7.35 35.93 1.58
C LEU A 525 -7.40 34.55 2.19
N VAL A 526 -6.29 34.07 2.72
CA VAL A 526 -6.28 32.87 3.56
C VAL A 526 -6.36 33.30 5.01
N VAL A 527 -7.42 32.90 5.67
CA VAL A 527 -7.77 33.28 7.04
C VAL A 527 -7.70 32.07 7.96
N SER A 528 -6.92 32.19 9.01
CA SER A 528 -6.91 31.22 10.10
C SER A 528 -8.12 31.47 11.01
N LYS A 529 -8.89 30.41 11.31
CA LYS A 529 -9.94 30.37 12.33
C LYS A 529 -9.55 29.41 13.43
N THR A 530 -9.66 29.85 14.68
CA THR A 530 -9.51 28.96 15.83
C THR A 530 -10.90 28.47 16.22
N GLU A 531 -11.11 27.16 16.23
CA GLU A 531 -12.31 26.52 16.80
C GLU A 531 -12.10 26.42 18.31
N ILE A 532 -13.02 27.00 19.07
CA ILE A 532 -13.05 26.94 20.54
C ILE A 532 -13.74 25.65 20.96
#